data_8a7a78cd41243264ff3b9c0c1149c18a
#
_entry.id   8a7a78cd41243264ff3b9c0c1149c18a
#
_cell.length_a   1.000
_cell.length_b   1.000
_cell.length_c   1.000
_cell.angle_alpha   90.00
_cell.angle_beta   90.00
_cell.angle_gamma   90.00
#
_symmetry.space_group_name_H-M   'P 1'
#
loop_
_entity.id
_entity.type
_entity.pdbx_description
1 polymer ?
#
loop_
_entity_poly.entity_id
_entity_poly.type
_entity_poly.pdbx_seq_one_letter_code
_entity_poly.pdbx_strand_id
1 'polypeptide(L)'
;REKVLIKIFYEIIKSNTNSKKIAILDFGSGFQPYVIVHLQKMFQENDYESEITCVDLYSDDDLIELNEKYPLINFLKVKDLNNELKYDFSIISDVLHHMDIENKNLINKTLRDLGNLSNVVIVKDHFESNRINRLLLRIMDYFGNSFNKVYIPTKYFKEDEFEVLLNECGLEVTRRIRNIKLYQWYIFIFNNPKYQFIYTL
;
A
#
# COMPACT_ATOMS: atom_id res chain seq x y z
N ARG A 1 14.45 -3.08 0.44
CA ARG A 1 13.16 -2.38 0.42
C ARG A 1 12.18 -3.04 1.36
N GLU A 2 11.81 -4.30 1.11
CA GLU A 2 10.73 -4.99 1.85
C GLU A 2 10.99 -5.04 3.36
N LYS A 3 12.19 -5.41 3.80
CA LYS A 3 12.54 -5.48 5.24
C LYS A 3 12.29 -4.18 6.01
N VAL A 4 12.51 -3.04 5.36
CA VAL A 4 12.26 -1.72 5.96
C VAL A 4 10.75 -1.47 6.08
N LEU A 5 9.99 -1.75 5.01
CA LEU A 5 8.53 -1.59 5.02
C LEU A 5 7.86 -2.51 6.04
N ILE A 6 8.23 -3.79 6.08
CA ILE A 6 7.72 -4.77 7.04
C ILE A 6 7.89 -4.24 8.47
N LYS A 7 9.10 -3.78 8.82
CA LYS A 7 9.37 -3.24 10.15
C LYS A 7 8.51 -2.01 10.45
N ILE A 8 8.37 -1.08 9.51
CA ILE A 8 7.59 0.14 9.72
C ILE A 8 6.10 -0.21 9.87
N PHE A 9 5.54 -1.05 9.00
CA PHE A 9 4.15 -1.48 9.10
C PHE A 9 3.87 -2.23 10.41
N TYR A 10 4.75 -3.15 10.80
CA TYR A 10 4.64 -3.84 12.07
C TYR A 10 4.60 -2.86 13.25
N GLU A 11 5.51 -1.88 13.32
CA GLU A 11 5.54 -0.89 14.40
C GLU A 11 4.30 0.03 14.40
N ILE A 12 3.80 0.41 13.23
CA ILE A 12 2.56 1.18 13.12
C ILE A 12 1.40 0.35 13.68
N ILE A 13 1.20 -0.86 13.19
CA ILE A 13 0.10 -1.73 13.61
C ILE A 13 0.18 -2.00 15.11
N LYS A 14 1.34 -2.41 15.60
CA LYS A 14 1.57 -2.67 17.03
C LYS A 14 1.27 -1.46 17.91
N SER A 15 1.60 -0.25 17.45
CA SER A 15 1.35 0.99 18.21
C SER A 15 -0.12 1.44 18.21
N ASN A 16 -0.94 0.91 17.31
CA ASN A 16 -2.35 1.26 17.16
C ASN A 16 -3.32 0.17 17.62
N THR A 17 -2.84 -0.93 18.17
CA THR A 17 -3.70 -2.00 18.72
C THR A 17 -3.14 -2.57 20.01
N ASN A 18 -4.05 -2.90 20.93
CA ASN A 18 -3.77 -3.70 22.12
C ASN A 18 -4.23 -5.15 21.94
N SER A 19 -4.91 -5.46 20.83
CA SER A 19 -5.40 -6.81 20.53
C SER A 19 -4.26 -7.69 20.03
N LYS A 20 -4.31 -8.96 20.39
CA LYS A 20 -3.46 -10.00 19.79
C LYS A 20 -4.09 -10.64 18.56
N LYS A 21 -5.36 -10.35 18.27
CA LYS A 21 -6.05 -10.70 17.03
C LYS A 21 -6.16 -9.47 16.17
N ILE A 22 -5.72 -9.58 14.93
CA ILE A 22 -5.62 -8.43 14.00
C ILE A 22 -6.15 -8.87 12.63
N ALA A 23 -7.12 -8.12 12.10
CA ALA A 23 -7.60 -8.26 10.73
C ALA A 23 -6.97 -7.19 9.84
N ILE A 24 -6.31 -7.61 8.76
CA ILE A 24 -5.58 -6.72 7.85
C ILE A 24 -6.09 -6.91 6.42
N LEU A 25 -6.39 -5.81 5.76
CA LEU A 25 -6.65 -5.72 4.33
C LEU A 25 -5.43 -5.14 3.61
N ASP A 26 -4.82 -5.85 2.68
CA ASP A 26 -3.78 -5.36 1.79
C ASP A 26 -4.35 -5.09 0.40
N PHE A 27 -4.54 -3.82 0.06
CA PHE A 27 -5.17 -3.41 -1.19
C PHE A 27 -4.12 -3.07 -2.24
N GLY A 28 -4.16 -3.79 -3.36
CA GLY A 28 -3.15 -3.72 -4.41
C GLY A 28 -1.89 -4.52 -4.05
N SER A 29 -2.08 -5.72 -3.50
CA SER A 29 -1.00 -6.59 -3.02
C SER A 29 -0.10 -7.16 -4.12
N GLY A 30 -0.55 -7.14 -5.39
CA GLY A 30 0.19 -7.69 -6.52
C GLY A 30 0.32 -9.21 -6.49
N PHE A 31 1.03 -9.76 -7.49
CA PHE A 31 1.28 -11.20 -7.62
C PHE A 31 2.41 -11.73 -6.74
N GLN A 32 3.16 -10.85 -6.11
CA GLN A 32 4.27 -11.20 -5.22
C GLN A 32 4.13 -10.45 -3.88
N PRO A 33 3.24 -10.88 -2.99
CA PRO A 33 2.90 -10.15 -1.76
C PRO A 33 3.96 -10.32 -0.67
N TYR A 34 5.24 -10.11 -1.00
CA TYR A 34 6.37 -10.34 -0.08
C TYR A 34 6.25 -9.57 1.23
N VAL A 35 5.81 -8.31 1.15
CA VAL A 35 5.72 -7.47 2.36
C VAL A 35 4.71 -8.06 3.32
N ILE A 36 3.54 -8.41 2.82
CA ILE A 36 2.44 -8.90 3.67
C ILE A 36 2.71 -10.31 4.21
N VAL A 37 3.30 -11.20 3.39
CA VAL A 37 3.69 -12.56 3.82
C VAL A 37 4.70 -12.52 4.96
N HIS A 38 5.71 -11.66 4.87
CA HIS A 38 6.71 -11.51 5.92
C HIS A 38 6.16 -10.76 7.13
N LEU A 39 5.23 -9.83 6.94
CA LEU A 39 4.53 -9.14 8.01
C LEU A 39 3.70 -10.14 8.82
N GLN A 40 2.96 -11.06 8.16
CA GLN A 40 2.24 -12.15 8.81
C GLN A 40 3.16 -13.02 9.65
N LYS A 41 4.30 -13.43 9.07
CA LYS A 41 5.31 -14.22 9.80
C LYS A 41 5.82 -13.47 11.03
N MET A 42 6.09 -12.17 10.91
CA MET A 42 6.56 -11.34 12.02
C MET A 42 5.50 -11.22 13.12
N PHE A 43 4.20 -11.18 12.79
CA PHE A 43 3.11 -11.24 13.76
C PHE A 43 3.09 -12.57 14.48
N GLN A 44 3.16 -13.69 13.76
CA GLN A 44 3.21 -15.03 14.35
C GLN A 44 4.39 -15.21 15.31
N GLU A 45 5.60 -14.75 14.91
CA GLU A 45 6.81 -14.79 15.75
C GLU A 45 6.70 -13.94 17.04
N ASN A 46 5.70 -13.03 17.13
CA ASN A 46 5.45 -12.18 18.29
C ASN A 46 4.09 -12.48 18.97
N ASP A 47 3.55 -13.68 18.78
CA ASP A 47 2.32 -14.17 19.39
C ASP A 47 1.07 -13.35 19.05
N TYR A 48 0.99 -12.84 17.81
CA TYR A 48 -0.22 -12.27 17.24
C TYR A 48 -0.92 -13.27 16.32
N GLU A 49 -2.23 -13.33 16.41
CA GLU A 49 -3.10 -14.01 15.46
C GLU A 49 -3.52 -12.98 14.40
N SER A 50 -3.09 -13.15 13.14
CA SER A 50 -3.40 -12.23 12.06
C SER A 50 -4.23 -12.89 10.97
N GLU A 51 -5.38 -12.31 10.66
CA GLU A 51 -6.21 -12.64 9.52
C GLU A 51 -5.92 -11.63 8.41
N ILE A 52 -5.34 -12.08 7.30
CA ILE A 52 -4.91 -11.21 6.22
C ILE A 52 -5.71 -11.50 4.97
N THR A 53 -6.29 -10.45 4.38
CA THR A 53 -6.95 -10.46 3.08
C THR A 53 -6.16 -9.58 2.12
N CYS A 54 -5.71 -10.16 1.02
CA CYS A 54 -5.04 -9.49 -0.09
C CYS A 54 -6.01 -9.28 -1.24
N VAL A 55 -6.08 -8.08 -1.78
CA VAL A 55 -7.02 -7.72 -2.84
C VAL A 55 -6.28 -7.07 -4.00
N ASP A 56 -6.52 -7.56 -5.22
CA ASP A 56 -5.99 -6.98 -6.46
C ASP A 56 -6.88 -7.34 -7.67
N LEU A 57 -6.42 -6.95 -8.87
CA LEU A 57 -7.05 -7.30 -10.16
C LEU A 57 -6.66 -8.73 -10.61
N TYR A 58 -6.73 -9.70 -9.71
CA TYR A 58 -6.39 -11.09 -9.99
C TYR A 58 -7.29 -11.73 -11.04
N SER A 59 -6.73 -12.60 -11.88
CA SER A 59 -7.47 -13.59 -12.64
C SER A 59 -7.87 -14.79 -11.76
N ASP A 60 -8.66 -15.72 -12.29
CA ASP A 60 -8.99 -16.95 -11.57
C ASP A 60 -7.75 -17.84 -11.39
N ASP A 61 -6.88 -17.89 -12.41
CA ASP A 61 -5.63 -18.66 -12.35
C ASP A 61 -4.67 -18.09 -11.31
N ASP A 62 -4.57 -16.76 -11.21
CA ASP A 62 -3.75 -16.09 -10.18
C ASP A 62 -4.22 -16.46 -8.76
N LEU A 63 -5.54 -16.49 -8.55
CA LEU A 63 -6.10 -16.83 -7.24
C LEU A 63 -5.79 -18.30 -6.87
N ILE A 64 -5.84 -19.22 -7.83
CA ILE A 64 -5.48 -20.62 -7.59
C ILE A 64 -4.03 -20.70 -7.17
N GLU A 65 -3.10 -20.13 -7.95
CA GLU A 65 -1.67 -20.15 -7.66
C GLU A 65 -1.34 -19.51 -6.30
N LEU A 66 -1.92 -18.34 -6.01
CA LEU A 66 -1.65 -17.61 -4.77
C LEU A 66 -2.19 -18.34 -3.54
N ASN A 67 -3.40 -18.89 -3.59
CA ASN A 67 -3.97 -19.65 -2.49
C ASN A 67 -3.21 -20.97 -2.21
N GLU A 68 -2.72 -21.64 -3.24
CA GLU A 68 -1.85 -22.81 -3.07
C GLU A 68 -0.51 -22.44 -2.43
N LYS A 69 0.08 -21.33 -2.87
CA LYS A 69 1.39 -20.88 -2.41
C LYS A 69 1.38 -20.26 -0.99
N TYR A 70 0.29 -19.60 -0.64
CA TYR A 70 0.15 -18.85 0.63
C TYR A 70 -1.16 -19.20 1.35
N PRO A 71 -1.33 -20.44 1.85
CA PRO A 71 -2.61 -20.96 2.35
C PRO A 71 -3.13 -20.26 3.62
N LEU A 72 -2.33 -19.40 4.25
CA LEU A 72 -2.71 -18.64 5.44
C LEU A 72 -3.16 -17.20 5.11
N ILE A 73 -3.21 -16.85 3.84
CA ILE A 73 -3.62 -15.53 3.37
C ILE A 73 -4.83 -15.73 2.45
N ASN A 74 -5.85 -14.89 2.63
CA ASN A 74 -7.03 -14.91 1.77
C ASN A 74 -6.81 -13.95 0.60
N PHE A 75 -6.91 -14.45 -0.64
CA PHE A 75 -6.75 -13.63 -1.86
C PHE A 75 -8.10 -13.45 -2.54
N LEU A 76 -8.47 -12.20 -2.84
CA LEU A 76 -9.75 -11.84 -3.46
C LEU A 76 -9.54 -10.88 -4.64
N LYS A 77 -10.43 -10.93 -5.61
CA LYS A 77 -10.54 -9.85 -6.61
C LYS A 77 -11.15 -8.62 -5.98
N VAL A 78 -10.76 -7.44 -6.47
CA VAL A 78 -11.34 -6.16 -6.02
C VAL A 78 -12.87 -6.16 -6.04
N LYS A 79 -13.47 -6.75 -7.08
CA LYS A 79 -14.93 -6.82 -7.24
C LYS A 79 -15.64 -7.71 -6.22
N ASP A 80 -14.91 -8.65 -5.61
CA ASP A 80 -15.45 -9.66 -4.68
C ASP A 80 -15.22 -9.22 -3.22
N LEU A 81 -14.58 -8.06 -3.00
CA LEU A 81 -14.40 -7.50 -1.66
C LEU A 81 -15.76 -7.13 -1.05
N ASN A 82 -16.07 -7.78 0.07
CA ASN A 82 -17.33 -7.51 0.78
C ASN A 82 -17.18 -6.24 1.64
N ASN A 83 -17.98 -5.23 1.34
CA ASN A 83 -17.98 -3.95 2.05
C ASN A 83 -18.61 -4.02 3.47
N GLU A 84 -19.19 -5.14 3.87
CA GLU A 84 -19.70 -5.36 5.23
C GLU A 84 -18.62 -5.86 6.19
N LEU A 85 -17.51 -6.42 5.67
CA LEU A 85 -16.39 -6.85 6.48
C LEU A 85 -15.70 -5.64 7.11
N LYS A 86 -15.15 -5.83 8.30
CA LYS A 86 -14.37 -4.82 8.98
C LYS A 86 -12.98 -5.35 9.27
N TYR A 87 -12.00 -4.49 9.04
CA TYR A 87 -10.59 -4.74 9.31
C TYR A 87 -10.09 -3.79 10.38
N ASP A 88 -9.09 -4.20 11.13
CA ASP A 88 -8.40 -3.29 12.04
C ASP A 88 -7.52 -2.32 11.25
N PHE A 89 -6.89 -2.83 10.19
CA PHE A 89 -5.97 -2.07 9.34
C PHE A 89 -6.19 -2.35 7.86
N SER A 90 -6.15 -1.29 7.05
CA SER A 90 -5.93 -1.41 5.60
C SER A 90 -4.55 -0.87 5.25
N ILE A 91 -3.85 -1.58 4.38
CA ILE A 91 -2.58 -1.16 3.79
C ILE A 91 -2.81 -0.92 2.30
N ILE A 92 -2.37 0.22 1.79
CA ILE A 92 -2.27 0.51 0.36
C ILE A 92 -0.85 1.05 0.08
N SER A 93 -0.06 0.25 -0.62
CA SER A 93 1.37 0.51 -0.79
C SER A 93 1.79 0.52 -2.25
N ASP A 94 2.23 1.69 -2.74
CA ASP A 94 2.66 1.90 -4.12
C ASP A 94 1.58 1.57 -5.17
N VAL A 95 0.33 1.91 -4.89
CA VAL A 95 -0.83 1.61 -5.72
C VAL A 95 -1.48 2.88 -6.26
N LEU A 96 -1.63 3.91 -5.42
CA LEU A 96 -2.40 5.10 -5.77
C LEU A 96 -1.84 5.84 -6.99
N HIS A 97 -0.53 5.87 -7.15
CA HIS A 97 0.10 6.50 -8.31
C HIS A 97 -0.10 5.72 -9.63
N HIS A 98 -0.46 4.43 -9.56
CA HIS A 98 -0.86 3.63 -10.72
C HIS A 98 -2.34 3.79 -11.08
N MET A 99 -3.13 4.38 -10.20
CA MET A 99 -4.47 4.84 -10.56
C MET A 99 -4.36 6.12 -11.39
N ASP A 100 -5.32 6.38 -12.25
CA ASP A 100 -5.36 7.62 -13.02
C ASP A 100 -5.53 8.82 -12.08
N ILE A 101 -4.43 9.53 -11.79
CA ILE A 101 -4.41 10.70 -10.90
C ILE A 101 -5.31 11.83 -11.43
N GLU A 102 -5.55 11.88 -12.74
CA GLU A 102 -6.48 12.85 -13.35
C GLU A 102 -7.94 12.45 -13.07
N ASN A 103 -8.20 11.15 -12.88
CA ASN A 103 -9.50 10.62 -12.45
C ASN A 103 -9.58 10.50 -10.91
N LYS A 104 -9.61 11.65 -10.25
CA LYS A 104 -9.71 11.72 -8.79
C LYS A 104 -10.88 10.92 -8.20
N ASN A 105 -11.95 10.69 -8.96
CA ASN A 105 -13.13 9.99 -8.47
C ASN A 105 -12.82 8.55 -8.06
N LEU A 106 -12.00 7.83 -8.83
CA LEU A 106 -11.62 6.46 -8.49
C LEU A 106 -10.76 6.42 -7.22
N ILE A 107 -9.79 7.33 -7.13
CA ILE A 107 -8.89 7.42 -5.96
C ILE A 107 -9.68 7.80 -4.70
N ASN A 108 -10.54 8.83 -4.80
CA ASN A 108 -11.41 9.25 -3.70
C ASN A 108 -12.33 8.13 -3.24
N LYS A 109 -12.93 7.40 -4.20
CA LYS A 109 -13.76 6.25 -3.88
C LYS A 109 -12.95 5.18 -3.15
N THR A 110 -11.80 4.79 -3.66
CA THR A 110 -10.93 3.78 -3.03
C THR A 110 -10.53 4.17 -1.61
N LEU A 111 -10.08 5.41 -1.40
CA LEU A 111 -9.69 5.88 -0.07
C LEU A 111 -10.86 5.91 0.91
N ARG A 112 -12.05 6.36 0.48
CA ARG A 112 -13.26 6.33 1.30
C ARG A 112 -13.70 4.91 1.63
N ASP A 113 -13.65 4.00 0.65
CA ASP A 113 -13.99 2.60 0.86
C ASP A 113 -13.04 1.98 1.89
N LEU A 114 -11.73 2.20 1.79
CA LEU A 114 -10.75 1.73 2.77
C LEU A 114 -10.99 2.33 4.16
N GLY A 115 -11.27 3.63 4.26
CA GLY A 115 -11.62 4.30 5.52
C GLY A 115 -12.92 3.78 6.14
N ASN A 116 -13.89 3.36 5.30
CA ASN A 116 -15.11 2.73 5.79
C ASN A 116 -14.91 1.28 6.22
N LEU A 117 -13.97 0.56 5.59
CA LEU A 117 -13.68 -0.85 5.87
C LEU A 117 -12.77 -1.05 7.07
N SER A 118 -11.98 -0.05 7.46
CA SER A 118 -10.89 -0.22 8.43
C SER A 118 -10.86 0.88 9.49
N ASN A 119 -10.40 0.52 10.68
CA ASN A 119 -10.22 1.48 11.77
C ASN A 119 -9.03 2.42 11.48
N VAL A 120 -8.00 1.89 10.79
CA VAL A 120 -6.77 2.62 10.44
C VAL A 120 -6.39 2.30 9.01
N VAL A 121 -6.13 3.31 8.20
CA VAL A 121 -5.62 3.14 6.82
C VAL A 121 -4.16 3.56 6.78
N ILE A 122 -3.28 2.68 6.29
CA ILE A 122 -1.86 2.94 6.12
C ILE A 122 -1.59 3.13 4.63
N VAL A 123 -1.28 4.35 4.23
CA VAL A 123 -0.95 4.70 2.85
C VAL A 123 0.54 4.86 2.71
N LYS A 124 1.18 4.06 1.89
CA LYS A 124 2.58 4.22 1.47
C LYS A 124 2.62 4.55 0.00
N ASP A 125 3.28 5.66 -0.34
CA ASP A 125 3.51 6.04 -1.73
C ASP A 125 4.71 7.01 -1.81
N HIS A 126 4.86 7.71 -2.93
CA HIS A 126 5.89 8.71 -3.11
C HIS A 126 5.32 9.95 -3.79
N PHE A 127 5.91 11.10 -3.48
CA PHE A 127 5.55 12.39 -4.06
C PHE A 127 6.49 12.78 -5.19
N GLU A 128 5.98 13.49 -6.18
CA GLU A 128 6.81 14.26 -7.09
C GLU A 128 7.13 15.63 -6.49
N SER A 129 8.34 16.13 -6.75
CA SER A 129 8.75 17.46 -6.30
C SER A 129 8.97 18.43 -7.46
N ASN A 130 9.45 17.92 -8.59
CA ASN A 130 9.74 18.71 -9.78
C ASN A 130 9.78 17.82 -11.03
N ARG A 131 9.95 18.43 -12.21
CA ARG A 131 9.94 17.73 -13.49
C ARG A 131 11.04 16.65 -13.62
N ILE A 132 12.22 16.88 -13.05
CA ILE A 132 13.34 15.91 -13.08
C ILE A 132 13.00 14.72 -12.21
N ASN A 133 12.51 14.96 -11.00
CA ASN A 133 12.08 13.90 -10.09
C ASN A 133 10.95 13.06 -10.71
N ARG A 134 9.96 13.71 -11.34
CA ARG A 134 8.89 13.00 -12.07
C ARG A 134 9.45 12.10 -13.16
N LEU A 135 10.41 12.58 -13.96
CA LEU A 135 11.04 11.77 -15.00
C LEU A 135 11.76 10.55 -14.41
N LEU A 136 12.50 10.75 -13.33
CA LEU A 136 13.21 9.66 -12.64
C LEU A 136 12.23 8.61 -12.07
N LEU A 137 11.14 9.03 -11.44
CA LEU A 137 10.09 8.14 -10.94
C LEU A 137 9.46 7.33 -12.10
N ARG A 138 9.15 7.97 -13.22
CA ARG A 138 8.62 7.28 -14.42
C ARG A 138 9.58 6.24 -14.97
N ILE A 139 10.88 6.55 -15.00
CA ILE A 139 11.92 5.61 -15.43
C ILE A 139 11.93 4.39 -14.50
N MET A 140 11.85 4.61 -13.19
CA MET A 140 11.79 3.52 -12.21
C MET A 140 10.54 2.65 -12.37
N ASP A 141 9.38 3.28 -12.52
CA ASP A 141 8.13 2.55 -12.71
C ASP A 141 8.14 1.77 -14.02
N TYR A 142 8.74 2.32 -15.07
CA TYR A 142 8.91 1.62 -16.33
C TYR A 142 9.72 0.32 -16.13
N PHE A 143 10.88 0.41 -15.49
CA PHE A 143 11.72 -0.78 -15.26
C PHE A 143 11.14 -1.73 -14.21
N GLY A 144 10.45 -1.21 -13.20
CA GLY A 144 9.82 -2.03 -12.15
C GLY A 144 8.57 -2.76 -12.61
N ASN A 145 7.83 -2.20 -13.56
CA ASN A 145 6.51 -2.68 -13.97
C ASN A 145 6.42 -3.15 -15.42
N SER A 146 7.52 -3.07 -16.19
CA SER A 146 7.54 -3.42 -17.62
C SER A 146 7.07 -4.85 -17.93
N PHE A 147 7.18 -5.76 -16.98
CA PHE A 147 6.73 -7.16 -17.12
C PHE A 147 5.31 -7.41 -16.61
N ASN A 148 4.70 -6.47 -15.86
CA ASN A 148 3.46 -6.72 -15.12
C ASN A 148 2.22 -6.05 -15.76
N LYS A 149 2.34 -5.43 -16.94
CA LYS A 149 1.25 -4.68 -17.63
C LYS A 149 0.58 -3.61 -16.74
N VAL A 150 1.31 -3.06 -15.76
CA VAL A 150 0.82 -2.01 -14.87
C VAL A 150 0.90 -0.67 -15.59
N TYR A 151 -0.11 0.18 -15.40
CA TYR A 151 -0.12 1.54 -15.94
C TYR A 151 1.06 2.35 -15.38
N ILE A 152 1.80 3.01 -16.26
CA ILE A 152 2.90 3.90 -15.90
C ILE A 152 2.37 5.32 -15.86
N PRO A 153 2.33 5.97 -14.69
CA PRO A 153 1.72 7.28 -14.54
C PRO A 153 2.50 8.35 -15.27
N THR A 154 1.78 9.36 -15.76
CA THR A 154 2.37 10.56 -16.35
C THR A 154 2.70 11.63 -15.32
N LYS A 155 2.03 11.56 -14.17
CA LYS A 155 2.19 12.44 -12.99
C LYS A 155 2.13 11.61 -11.72
N TYR A 156 2.68 12.15 -10.65
CA TYR A 156 2.57 11.64 -9.30
C TYR A 156 1.95 12.71 -8.42
N PHE A 157 1.49 12.32 -7.24
CA PHE A 157 0.96 13.28 -6.28
C PHE A 157 2.03 14.28 -5.84
N LYS A 158 1.63 15.53 -5.68
CA LYS A 158 2.34 16.44 -4.79
C LYS A 158 1.76 16.32 -3.39
N GLU A 159 2.56 16.66 -2.40
CA GLU A 159 2.17 16.52 -1.01
C GLU A 159 0.90 17.29 -0.66
N ASP A 160 0.86 18.56 -1.05
CA ASP A 160 -0.28 19.45 -0.84
C ASP A 160 -1.55 18.96 -1.55
N GLU A 161 -1.42 18.50 -2.80
CA GLU A 161 -2.52 17.93 -3.56
C GLU A 161 -3.08 16.66 -2.90
N PHE A 162 -2.20 15.83 -2.33
CA PHE A 162 -2.59 14.59 -1.65
C PHE A 162 -3.27 14.87 -0.31
N GLU A 163 -2.79 15.83 0.48
CA GLU A 163 -3.43 16.22 1.74
C GLU A 163 -4.84 16.83 1.51
N VAL A 164 -5.01 17.62 0.46
CA VAL A 164 -6.35 18.11 0.07
C VAL A 164 -7.27 16.94 -0.27
N LEU A 165 -6.78 15.98 -1.05
CA LEU A 165 -7.55 14.80 -1.44
C LEU A 165 -7.97 13.94 -0.22
N LEU A 166 -7.09 13.75 0.76
CA LEU A 166 -7.43 13.05 2.00
C LEU A 166 -8.54 13.77 2.78
N ASN A 167 -8.45 15.09 2.90
CA ASN A 167 -9.48 15.90 3.54
C ASN A 167 -10.83 15.81 2.81
N GLU A 168 -10.83 15.82 1.46
CA GLU A 168 -12.04 15.60 0.65
C GLU A 168 -12.66 14.20 0.86
N CYS A 169 -11.84 13.22 1.25
CA CYS A 169 -12.29 11.88 1.61
C CYS A 169 -12.79 11.76 3.06
N GLY A 170 -12.61 12.79 3.88
CA GLY A 170 -12.93 12.76 5.32
C GLY A 170 -11.91 11.97 6.14
N LEU A 171 -10.68 11.81 5.62
CA LEU A 171 -9.61 11.07 6.26
C LEU A 171 -8.61 12.04 6.90
N GLU A 172 -8.41 11.91 8.19
CA GLU A 172 -7.47 12.74 8.95
C GLU A 172 -6.13 12.02 9.10
N VAL A 173 -5.04 12.74 8.80
CA VAL A 173 -3.68 12.20 8.94
C VAL A 173 -3.25 12.22 10.41
N THR A 174 -3.23 11.05 11.04
CA THR A 174 -2.83 10.88 12.45
C THR A 174 -1.31 10.74 12.61
N ARG A 175 -0.61 10.21 11.61
CA ARG A 175 0.84 10.06 11.64
C ARG A 175 1.45 10.24 10.26
N ARG A 176 2.62 10.92 10.21
CA ARG A 176 3.42 11.10 9.00
C ARG A 176 4.82 10.55 9.21
N ILE A 177 5.24 9.61 8.35
CA ILE A 177 6.61 9.10 8.31
C ILE A 177 7.21 9.50 6.97
N ARG A 178 8.33 10.17 7.00
CA ARG A 178 9.04 10.74 5.86
C ARG A 178 10.48 10.29 5.82
N ASN A 179 11.17 10.60 4.73
CA ASN A 179 12.60 10.30 4.56
C ASN A 179 12.91 8.80 4.70
N ILE A 180 12.05 7.95 4.15
CA ILE A 180 12.15 6.50 4.28
C ILE A 180 13.23 5.98 3.34
N LYS A 181 14.33 5.48 3.91
CA LYS A 181 15.43 4.89 3.15
C LYS A 181 15.10 3.46 2.75
N LEU A 182 14.34 3.29 1.66
CA LEU A 182 13.93 1.97 1.15
C LEU A 182 15.02 1.27 0.36
N TYR A 183 15.88 2.01 -0.30
CA TYR A 183 16.87 1.48 -1.24
C TYR A 183 18.30 1.77 -0.78
N GLN A 184 19.24 1.01 -1.32
CA GLN A 184 20.66 1.28 -1.10
C GLN A 184 21.09 2.57 -1.82
N TRP A 185 22.19 3.18 -1.38
CA TRP A 185 22.64 4.52 -1.76
C TRP A 185 22.74 4.77 -3.28
N TYR A 186 23.12 3.76 -4.08
CA TYR A 186 23.26 3.89 -5.53
C TYR A 186 21.95 4.03 -6.29
N ILE A 187 20.80 3.76 -5.65
CA ILE A 187 19.46 3.91 -6.23
C ILE A 187 18.83 5.24 -5.80
N PHE A 188 19.45 6.02 -4.91
CA PHE A 188 18.90 7.28 -4.42
C PHE A 188 18.63 8.33 -5.50
N ILE A 189 19.38 8.29 -6.62
CA ILE A 189 19.13 9.18 -7.74
C ILE A 189 17.69 8.99 -8.27
N PHE A 190 17.23 7.74 -8.31
CA PHE A 190 15.93 7.38 -8.85
C PHE A 190 14.82 7.44 -7.79
N ASN A 191 15.13 7.07 -6.55
CA ASN A 191 14.12 6.98 -5.49
C ASN A 191 14.63 7.67 -4.22
N ASN A 192 14.56 8.99 -4.24
CA ASN A 192 15.05 9.81 -3.14
C ASN A 192 14.16 9.59 -1.89
N PRO A 193 14.76 9.20 -0.73
CA PRO A 193 14.02 8.99 0.52
C PRO A 193 13.12 10.15 0.95
N LYS A 194 13.52 11.37 0.61
CA LYS A 194 12.76 12.59 0.94
C LYS A 194 11.33 12.57 0.42
N TYR A 195 11.09 11.89 -0.70
CA TYR A 195 9.77 11.84 -1.33
C TYR A 195 8.98 10.59 -1.00
N GLN A 196 9.60 9.61 -0.32
CA GLN A 196 8.90 8.45 0.21
C GLN A 196 8.14 8.83 1.46
N PHE A 197 6.87 8.43 1.54
CA PHE A 197 6.04 8.68 2.71
C PHE A 197 5.22 7.46 3.11
N ILE A 198 4.87 7.41 4.38
CA ILE A 198 3.82 6.57 4.94
C ILE A 198 2.94 7.47 5.79
N TYR A 199 1.66 7.51 5.48
CA TYR A 199 0.64 8.18 6.26
C TYR A 199 -0.25 7.15 6.95
N THR A 200 -0.62 7.45 8.19
CA THR A 200 -1.64 6.72 8.94
C THR A 200 -2.85 7.63 9.05
N LEU A 201 -3.99 7.13 8.67
CA LEU A 201 -5.26 7.85 8.56
C LEU A 201 -6.27 7.23 9.51
#